data_ec2bd0ccf1caa27898a8213d952a4532
#
_entry.id   ec2bd0ccf1caa27898a8213d952a4532
#
_cell.length_a   1.000
_cell.length_b   1.000
_cell.length_c   1.000
_cell.angle_alpha   90.00
_cell.angle_beta   90.00
_cell.angle_gamma   90.00
#
_symmetry.space_group_name_H-M   'P 1'
#
loop_
_entity.id
_entity.type
_entity.pdbx_description
1 polymer ?
#
loop_
_entity_poly.entity_id
_entity_poly.type
_entity_poly.pdbx_seq_one_letter_code
_entity_poly.pdbx_strand_id
1 'polypeptide(L)' 'STFIGSGAILKEGIKIAKNCIIGAGQIIKKDIKANSILK' A
#
# COMPACT_ATOMS: atom_id res chain seq x y z
N SER A 1 -6.01 10.55 -1.81
CA SER A 1 -6.66 9.25 -1.83
C SER A 1 -5.61 8.14 -2.05
N THR A 2 -5.98 6.94 -1.70
CA THR A 2 -5.10 5.79 -1.81
C THR A 2 -5.81 4.67 -2.55
N PHE A 3 -5.13 4.06 -3.50
CA PHE A 3 -5.66 2.92 -4.24
C PHE A 3 -4.90 1.65 -3.84
N ILE A 4 -5.63 0.61 -3.51
CA ILE A 4 -5.05 -0.68 -3.17
C ILE A 4 -5.61 -1.73 -4.12
N GLY A 5 -4.73 -2.36 -4.88
CA GLY A 5 -5.14 -3.34 -5.88
C GLY A 5 -5.64 -4.64 -5.29
N SER A 6 -6.27 -5.44 -6.13
CA SER A 6 -6.83 -6.72 -5.71
C SER A 6 -5.75 -7.65 -5.21
N GLY A 7 -6.02 -8.36 -4.13
CA GLY A 7 -5.09 -9.33 -3.58
C GLY A 7 -3.90 -8.74 -2.86
N ALA A 8 -3.85 -7.41 -2.71
CA ALA A 8 -2.78 -6.80 -1.92
C ALA A 8 -2.96 -7.19 -0.46
N ILE A 9 -1.85 -7.51 0.20
CA ILE A 9 -1.86 -7.92 1.60
C ILE A 9 -1.12 -6.88 2.42
N LEU A 10 -1.80 -6.33 3.42
CA LEU A 10 -1.20 -5.35 4.31
C LEU A 10 -0.96 -6.00 5.66
N LYS A 11 0.29 -5.97 6.09
CA LYS A 11 0.63 -6.57 7.37
C LYS A 11 -0.02 -5.76 8.50
N GLU A 12 -0.33 -6.44 9.59
CA GLU A 12 -0.96 -5.82 10.75
C GLU A 12 -0.10 -4.68 11.30
N GLY A 13 -0.75 -3.57 11.64
CA GLY A 13 -0.07 -2.47 12.30
C GLY A 13 0.61 -1.46 11.38
N ILE A 14 0.64 -1.71 10.07
CA ILE A 14 1.27 -0.74 9.16
C ILE A 14 0.33 0.40 8.85
N LYS A 15 0.91 1.49 8.36
CA LYS A 15 0.16 2.67 7.96
C LYS A 15 0.49 3.04 6.54
N ILE A 16 -0.53 3.33 5.76
CA ILE A 16 -0.38 3.77 4.38
C ILE A 16 -0.76 5.25 4.32
N ALA A 17 0.20 6.09 3.95
CA ALA A 17 -0.06 7.52 3.87
C ALA A 17 -0.92 7.83 2.64
N LYS A 18 -1.28 9.12 2.49
CA LYS A 18 -2.17 9.53 1.43
C LYS A 18 -1.51 9.43 0.06
N ASN A 19 -2.35 9.35 -0.97
CA ASN A 19 -1.92 9.38 -2.37
C ASN A 19 -0.96 8.26 -2.73
N CYS A 20 -1.19 7.08 -2.19
CA CYS A 20 -0.38 5.90 -2.50
C CYS A 20 -1.12 5.00 -3.47
N ILE A 21 -0.38 4.29 -4.30
CA ILE A 21 -0.93 3.29 -5.20
C ILE A 21 -0.24 1.97 -4.90
N ILE A 22 -1.02 0.99 -4.47
CA ILE A 22 -0.52 -0.35 -4.16
C ILE A 22 -1.03 -1.27 -5.25
N GLY A 23 -0.11 -1.85 -6.02
CA GLY A 23 -0.48 -2.74 -7.10
C GLY A 23 -1.12 -4.04 -6.61
N ALA A 24 -1.80 -4.73 -7.51
CA ALA A 24 -2.42 -6.00 -7.18
C ALA A 24 -1.37 -7.01 -6.75
N GLY A 25 -1.68 -7.81 -5.74
CA GLY A 25 -0.80 -8.86 -5.29
C GLY A 25 0.40 -8.41 -4.48
N GLN A 26 0.52 -7.14 -4.20
CA GLN A 26 1.64 -6.65 -3.39
C GLN A 26 1.49 -7.06 -1.93
N ILE A 27 2.62 -7.32 -1.29
CA ILE A 27 2.63 -7.62 0.14
C ILE A 27 3.38 -6.50 0.85
N ILE A 28 2.65 -5.76 1.68
CA ILE A 28 3.20 -4.58 2.34
C ILE A 28 3.56 -4.94 3.78
N LYS A 29 4.84 -4.83 4.11
CA LYS A 29 5.36 -5.24 5.41
C LYS A 29 5.83 -4.08 6.27
N LYS A 30 5.77 -2.85 5.76
CA LYS A 30 6.21 -1.67 6.50
C LYS A 30 5.34 -0.48 6.12
N ASP A 31 5.41 0.57 6.91
CA ASP A 31 4.67 1.79 6.62
C ASP A 31 5.08 2.36 5.27
N ILE A 32 4.11 2.94 4.58
CA ILE A 32 4.31 3.51 3.25
C ILE A 32 4.10 5.01 3.34
N LYS A 33 5.09 5.77 2.92
CA LYS A 33 4.99 7.23 2.95
C LYS A 33 4.17 7.77 1.79
N ALA A 34 3.75 9.01 1.91
CA ALA A 34 2.86 9.63 0.94
C ALA A 34 3.43 9.59 -0.48
N ASN A 35 2.55 9.51 -1.46
CA ASN A 35 2.85 9.56 -2.88
C ASN A 35 3.70 8.38 -3.37
N SER A 36 3.65 7.27 -2.66
CA SER A 36 4.37 6.05 -3.08
C SER A 36 3.57 5.27 -4.09
N ILE A 37 4.27 4.65 -5.03
CA ILE A 37 3.65 3.77 -6.03
C ILE A 37 4.36 2.43 -5.97
N LEU A 38 3.62 1.40 -5.61
CA LEU A 38 4.13 0.03 -5.48
C LEU A 38 3.41 -0.86 -6.47
N LYS A 39 4.13 -1.32 -7.47
CA LYS A 39 3.53 -2.15 -8.51
C LYS A 39 4.06 -3.56 -8.49
#